data_6c0a74905f2d38035c8885be21c7c5fa
#
_entry.id   6c0a74905f2d38035c8885be21c7c5fa
#
_cell.length_a   1.000
_cell.length_b   1.000
_cell.length_c   1.000
_cell.angle_alpha   90.00
_cell.angle_beta   90.00
_cell.angle_gamma   90.00
#
_symmetry.space_group_name_H-M   'P 1'
#
loop_
_entity.id
_entity.type
_entity.pdbx_description
1 polymer ?
#
loop_
_entity_poly.entity_id
_entity_poly.type
_entity_poly.pdbx_seq_one_letter_code
_entity_poly.pdbx_strand_id
1 'polypeptide(L)'
;MAKEKHRTGKLKYGSVSALMLAMVLIALIALNAGIYALEKNKGWRIDLSFNGILSQSADTKAVIESLDKPVEIYALFRKASEREWPELQELLDKYAAASDRITWKQVDPMVDQLLVNRFSTDNAVPVEGNLIVWCEQTNRFRIVGGEDFIGQGFDIETGELVYENLTFESSITSAIAYVVKDRVAKAVIMQGHDEYKLEFLTDFQNLLEANQFEVVYQDLKEEGYTPNPEDLLIFFDPLKDLTETELKTLTEFAGKGGSFLFACDTDVSMDNMPRYMTLLRSYGFEPLEGFAEASQVDRNSYYESQTYLVPEMCSTDITMDLVGTDRDFLILPGTRAFAEPEEGDRNLVISVVLRAAGTAVIRTDTTVTAPDGTEGFPLALQARRVTNEGYVSRAFIIGSGYTLTDKGLYSITRSQELTVNVMDFLMQQGVTGLNIVPKDAARPGLKTESLNLGSILLIALPLSVLFAALLILGPRKNA
;
A
#
# COMPACT_ATOMS: atom_id res chain seq x y z
N MET A 1 -29.87 -69.25 -41.38
CA MET A 1 -28.79 -69.19 -40.38
C MET A 1 -27.89 -67.94 -40.42
N ALA A 2 -27.85 -67.12 -41.42
CA ALA A 2 -26.98 -65.93 -41.52
C ALA A 2 -27.56 -64.68 -40.82
N LYS A 3 -28.84 -64.55 -40.55
CA LYS A 3 -29.49 -63.39 -39.93
C LYS A 3 -29.36 -63.34 -38.41
N GLU A 4 -29.17 -64.48 -37.74
CA GLU A 4 -28.98 -64.52 -36.24
C GLU A 4 -27.58 -64.18 -35.75
N LYS A 5 -26.55 -64.50 -36.56
CA LYS A 5 -25.18 -64.17 -36.22
C LYS A 5 -24.89 -62.66 -36.22
N HIS A 6 -25.62 -61.90 -37.03
CA HIS A 6 -25.46 -60.41 -37.11
C HIS A 6 -26.16 -59.67 -35.94
N ARG A 7 -27.17 -60.27 -35.34
CA ARG A 7 -27.92 -59.65 -34.24
C ARG A 7 -27.21 -59.82 -32.91
N THR A 8 -26.55 -60.92 -32.66
CA THR A 8 -25.74 -61.18 -31.46
C THR A 8 -24.42 -60.36 -31.43
N GLY A 9 -23.83 -60.01 -32.56
CA GLY A 9 -22.65 -59.14 -32.66
C GLY A 9 -23.01 -57.71 -32.29
N LYS A 10 -24.11 -57.15 -32.81
CA LYS A 10 -24.57 -55.78 -32.47
C LYS A 10 -24.95 -55.60 -31.00
N LEU A 11 -25.53 -56.58 -30.36
CA LEU A 11 -25.85 -56.57 -28.93
C LEU A 11 -24.58 -56.64 -28.04
N LYS A 12 -23.59 -57.45 -28.41
CA LYS A 12 -22.31 -57.53 -27.68
C LYS A 12 -21.50 -56.23 -27.76
N TYR A 13 -21.45 -55.61 -28.92
CA TYR A 13 -20.70 -54.33 -29.08
C TYR A 13 -21.45 -53.14 -28.46
N GLY A 14 -22.79 -53.14 -28.48
CA GLY A 14 -23.59 -52.14 -27.81
C GLY A 14 -23.46 -52.18 -26.29
N SER A 15 -23.43 -53.39 -25.69
CA SER A 15 -23.23 -53.55 -24.24
C SER A 15 -21.83 -53.17 -23.78
N VAL A 16 -20.76 -53.47 -24.56
CA VAL A 16 -19.39 -53.06 -24.24
C VAL A 16 -19.23 -51.55 -24.36
N SER A 17 -19.85 -50.92 -25.35
CA SER A 17 -19.83 -49.45 -25.47
C SER A 17 -20.60 -48.75 -24.35
N ALA A 18 -21.72 -49.28 -23.92
CA ALA A 18 -22.49 -48.78 -22.78
C ALA A 18 -21.71 -48.95 -21.47
N LEU A 19 -20.99 -50.07 -21.29
CA LEU A 19 -20.16 -50.33 -20.13
C LEU A 19 -18.95 -49.40 -20.08
N MET A 20 -18.31 -49.11 -21.22
CA MET A 20 -17.23 -48.10 -21.30
C MET A 20 -17.73 -46.71 -20.98
N LEU A 21 -18.88 -46.30 -21.49
CA LEU A 21 -19.50 -45.01 -21.20
C LEU A 21 -19.79 -44.87 -19.68
N ALA A 22 -20.34 -45.94 -19.07
CA ALA A 22 -20.60 -45.98 -17.66
C ALA A 22 -19.30 -45.90 -16.84
N MET A 23 -18.20 -46.57 -17.23
CA MET A 23 -16.89 -46.45 -16.57
C MET A 23 -16.30 -45.05 -16.66
N VAL A 24 -16.42 -44.36 -17.80
CA VAL A 24 -15.97 -42.98 -17.98
C VAL A 24 -16.78 -42.03 -17.10
N LEU A 25 -18.09 -42.20 -17.02
CA LEU A 25 -18.94 -41.41 -16.14
C LEU A 25 -18.60 -41.63 -14.67
N ILE A 26 -18.39 -42.86 -14.25
CA ILE A 26 -17.99 -43.20 -12.87
C ILE A 26 -16.59 -42.60 -12.57
N ALA A 27 -15.66 -42.66 -13.52
CA ALA A 27 -14.32 -42.05 -13.36
C ALA A 27 -14.39 -40.51 -13.23
N LEU A 28 -15.25 -39.86 -14.02
CA LEU A 28 -15.50 -38.41 -13.93
C LEU A 28 -16.14 -38.02 -12.59
N ILE A 29 -17.10 -38.80 -12.10
CA ILE A 29 -17.75 -38.57 -10.81
C ILE A 29 -16.73 -38.79 -9.67
N ALA A 30 -15.91 -39.85 -9.74
CA ALA A 30 -14.87 -40.13 -8.77
C ALA A 30 -13.77 -39.04 -8.75
N LEU A 31 -13.38 -38.55 -9.93
CA LEU A 31 -12.43 -37.44 -10.06
C LEU A 31 -12.99 -36.16 -9.44
N ASN A 32 -14.25 -35.84 -9.75
CA ASN A 32 -14.93 -34.66 -9.20
C ASN A 32 -15.09 -34.74 -7.66
N ALA A 33 -15.49 -35.93 -7.17
CA ALA A 33 -15.55 -36.19 -5.73
C ALA A 33 -14.19 -36.14 -5.05
N GLY A 34 -13.12 -36.61 -5.73
CA GLY A 34 -11.75 -36.53 -5.26
C GLY A 34 -11.25 -35.08 -5.18
N ILE A 35 -11.52 -34.28 -6.21
CA ILE A 35 -11.20 -32.85 -6.22
C ILE A 35 -11.96 -32.13 -5.09
N TYR A 36 -13.24 -32.39 -4.94
CA TYR A 36 -14.08 -31.83 -3.87
C TYR A 36 -13.56 -32.21 -2.47
N ALA A 37 -13.13 -33.45 -2.27
CA ALA A 37 -12.55 -33.91 -1.02
C ALA A 37 -11.18 -33.26 -0.71
N LEU A 38 -10.36 -33.04 -1.73
CA LEU A 38 -9.08 -32.31 -1.62
C LEU A 38 -9.32 -30.83 -1.30
N GLU A 39 -10.30 -30.21 -1.93
CA GLU A 39 -10.73 -28.86 -1.66
C GLU A 39 -11.18 -28.70 -0.19
N LYS A 40 -12.05 -29.60 0.28
CA LYS A 40 -12.62 -29.55 1.63
C LYS A 40 -11.63 -29.86 2.74
N ASN A 41 -10.70 -30.81 2.52
CA ASN A 41 -9.80 -31.29 3.58
C ASN A 41 -8.43 -30.64 3.59
N LYS A 42 -7.98 -30.02 2.50
CA LYS A 42 -6.64 -29.41 2.36
C LYS A 42 -6.66 -27.97 1.87
N GLY A 43 -7.83 -27.39 1.67
CA GLY A 43 -7.93 -26.02 1.15
C GLY A 43 -7.31 -25.84 -0.25
N TRP A 44 -7.17 -26.91 -1.01
CA TRP A 44 -6.52 -26.92 -2.32
C TRP A 44 -7.49 -26.37 -3.37
N ARG A 45 -7.62 -25.05 -3.43
CA ARG A 45 -8.33 -24.35 -4.50
C ARG A 45 -7.32 -23.80 -5.48
N ILE A 46 -7.44 -24.20 -6.75
CA ILE A 46 -6.75 -23.51 -7.83
C ILE A 46 -7.59 -22.29 -8.13
N ASP A 47 -7.07 -21.12 -7.86
CA ASP A 47 -7.72 -19.87 -8.28
C ASP A 47 -7.68 -19.80 -9.80
N LEU A 48 -8.82 -20.04 -10.42
CA LEU A 48 -9.05 -19.92 -11.85
C LEU A 48 -9.61 -18.53 -12.22
N SER A 49 -9.73 -17.63 -11.24
CA SER A 49 -10.10 -16.25 -11.53
C SER A 49 -9.02 -15.60 -12.40
N PHE A 50 -9.47 -14.75 -13.31
CA PHE A 50 -8.63 -14.25 -14.42
C PHE A 50 -7.38 -13.49 -13.92
N ASN A 51 -7.50 -12.79 -12.77
CA ASN A 51 -6.46 -11.93 -12.20
C ASN A 51 -6.00 -12.39 -10.80
N GLY A 52 -6.30 -13.64 -10.41
CA GLY A 52 -5.96 -14.11 -9.07
C GLY A 52 -6.65 -13.31 -7.95
N ILE A 53 -7.81 -12.68 -8.24
CA ILE A 53 -8.54 -11.78 -7.31
C ILE A 53 -8.77 -12.45 -5.96
N LEU A 54 -8.96 -13.75 -5.98
CA LEU A 54 -9.24 -14.56 -4.81
C LEU A 54 -7.98 -15.24 -4.23
N SER A 55 -6.80 -15.08 -4.82
CA SER A 55 -5.56 -15.62 -4.26
C SER A 55 -5.04 -14.70 -3.16
N GLN A 56 -4.56 -15.29 -2.07
CA GLN A 56 -3.90 -14.57 -0.99
C GLN A 56 -2.40 -14.46 -1.28
N SER A 57 -1.85 -13.27 -1.16
CA SER A 57 -0.42 -12.97 -1.30
C SER A 57 0.41 -13.67 -0.21
N ALA A 58 1.73 -13.65 -0.36
CA ALA A 58 2.64 -14.15 0.65
C ALA A 58 2.52 -13.33 1.96
N ASP A 59 2.37 -12.02 1.83
CA ASP A 59 2.25 -11.10 2.97
C ASP A 59 0.94 -11.32 3.73
N THR A 60 -0.17 -11.48 3.03
CA THR A 60 -1.45 -11.85 3.66
C THR A 60 -1.32 -13.15 4.46
N LYS A 61 -0.70 -14.17 3.88
CA LYS A 61 -0.48 -15.45 4.58
C LYS A 61 0.40 -15.28 5.81
N ALA A 62 1.48 -14.51 5.70
CA ALA A 62 2.37 -14.23 6.84
C ALA A 62 1.61 -13.52 7.98
N VAL A 63 0.76 -12.53 7.68
CA VAL A 63 -0.10 -11.87 8.67
C VAL A 63 -1.04 -12.88 9.32
N ILE A 64 -1.74 -13.71 8.54
CA ILE A 64 -2.69 -14.69 9.05
C ILE A 64 -1.99 -15.73 9.95
N GLU A 65 -0.82 -16.23 9.53
CA GLU A 65 -0.02 -17.19 10.29
C GLU A 65 0.53 -16.61 11.60
N SER A 66 0.81 -15.30 11.64
CA SER A 66 1.32 -14.60 12.82
C SER A 66 0.24 -14.22 13.84
N LEU A 67 -1.04 -14.42 13.53
CA LEU A 67 -2.13 -14.02 14.41
C LEU A 67 -2.09 -14.75 15.75
N ASP A 68 -1.99 -14.00 16.83
CA ASP A 68 -2.07 -14.48 18.22
C ASP A 68 -3.42 -14.15 18.88
N LYS A 69 -4.20 -13.21 18.33
CA LYS A 69 -5.48 -12.72 18.84
C LYS A 69 -6.64 -13.03 17.89
N PRO A 70 -7.87 -13.23 18.40
CA PRO A 70 -9.05 -13.41 17.57
C PRO A 70 -9.47 -12.10 16.92
N VAL A 71 -9.90 -12.20 15.66
CA VAL A 71 -10.42 -11.09 14.85
C VAL A 71 -11.83 -11.43 14.38
N GLU A 72 -12.76 -10.53 14.60
CA GLU A 72 -14.12 -10.59 14.07
C GLU A 72 -14.31 -9.58 12.95
N ILE A 73 -14.89 -10.02 11.84
CA ILE A 73 -15.21 -9.15 10.70
C ILE A 73 -16.72 -9.11 10.54
N TYR A 74 -17.30 -7.91 10.60
CA TYR A 74 -18.71 -7.68 10.33
C TYR A 74 -18.86 -7.08 8.94
N ALA A 75 -19.45 -7.83 8.02
CA ALA A 75 -19.73 -7.35 6.67
C ALA A 75 -21.12 -6.71 6.63
N LEU A 76 -21.18 -5.40 6.45
CA LEU A 76 -22.41 -4.63 6.52
C LEU A 76 -23.17 -4.67 5.19
N PHE A 77 -23.93 -5.72 4.96
CA PHE A 77 -24.74 -5.90 3.76
C PHE A 77 -26.15 -6.39 4.10
N ARG A 78 -27.15 -5.81 3.47
CA ARG A 78 -28.52 -6.35 3.52
C ARG A 78 -28.61 -7.62 2.70
N LYS A 79 -29.38 -8.61 3.16
CA LYS A 79 -29.53 -9.91 2.47
C LYS A 79 -30.08 -9.83 1.04
N ALA A 80 -30.73 -8.74 0.68
CA ALA A 80 -31.34 -8.50 -0.62
C ALA A 80 -30.67 -7.35 -1.38
N SER A 81 -29.48 -6.93 -0.99
CA SER A 81 -28.79 -5.81 -1.62
C SER A 81 -28.19 -6.22 -2.96
N GLU A 82 -28.46 -5.44 -4.01
CA GLU A 82 -27.78 -5.57 -5.31
C GLU A 82 -26.28 -5.19 -5.24
N ARG A 83 -25.82 -4.67 -4.08
CA ARG A 83 -24.43 -4.30 -3.81
C ARG A 83 -23.65 -5.39 -3.06
N GLU A 84 -24.17 -6.60 -2.99
CA GLU A 84 -23.38 -7.75 -2.51
C GLU A 84 -22.30 -8.06 -3.54
N TRP A 85 -21.07 -8.08 -3.05
CA TRP A 85 -19.91 -8.41 -3.88
C TRP A 85 -19.52 -9.86 -3.58
N PRO A 86 -19.87 -10.80 -4.47
CA PRO A 86 -19.62 -12.22 -4.24
C PRO A 86 -18.14 -12.53 -4.10
N GLU A 87 -17.25 -11.76 -4.76
CA GLU A 87 -15.81 -11.88 -4.64
C GLU A 87 -15.33 -11.55 -3.23
N LEU A 88 -15.93 -10.53 -2.59
CA LEU A 88 -15.60 -10.15 -1.22
C LEU A 88 -16.01 -11.24 -0.22
N GLN A 89 -17.19 -11.83 -0.39
CA GLN A 89 -17.65 -12.93 0.47
C GLN A 89 -16.73 -14.14 0.35
N GLU A 90 -16.36 -14.53 -0.88
CA GLU A 90 -15.43 -15.64 -1.11
C GLU A 90 -14.03 -15.34 -0.53
N LEU A 91 -13.58 -14.10 -0.60
CA LEU A 91 -12.32 -13.68 0.02
C LEU A 91 -12.39 -13.78 1.55
N LEU A 92 -13.48 -13.32 2.18
CA LEU A 92 -13.69 -13.43 3.63
C LEU A 92 -13.77 -14.89 4.08
N ASP A 93 -14.42 -15.77 3.30
CA ASP A 93 -14.42 -17.21 3.54
C ASP A 93 -13.00 -17.80 3.52
N LYS A 94 -12.14 -17.32 2.62
CA LYS A 94 -10.73 -17.75 2.57
C LYS A 94 -9.94 -17.29 3.79
N TYR A 95 -10.16 -16.07 4.28
CA TYR A 95 -9.55 -15.61 5.54
C TYR A 95 -9.98 -16.49 6.72
N ALA A 96 -11.27 -16.76 6.85
CA ALA A 96 -11.79 -17.62 7.92
C ALA A 96 -11.32 -19.08 7.79
N ALA A 97 -11.14 -19.58 6.56
CA ALA A 97 -10.62 -20.93 6.33
C ALA A 97 -9.10 -21.04 6.59
N ALA A 98 -8.36 -19.93 6.47
CA ALA A 98 -6.91 -19.89 6.65
C ALA A 98 -6.51 -19.83 8.14
N SER A 99 -7.38 -19.36 9.04
CA SER A 99 -7.09 -19.28 10.49
C SER A 99 -8.36 -19.40 11.33
N ASP A 100 -8.33 -20.25 12.33
CA ASP A 100 -9.41 -20.36 13.35
C ASP A 100 -9.56 -19.08 14.20
N ARG A 101 -8.64 -18.14 14.07
CA ARG A 101 -8.68 -16.85 14.78
C ARG A 101 -9.45 -15.78 14.01
N ILE A 102 -9.80 -16.02 12.75
CA ILE A 102 -10.58 -15.09 11.95
C ILE A 102 -11.99 -15.64 11.79
N THR A 103 -12.97 -14.83 12.18
CA THR A 103 -14.38 -15.12 11.95
C THR A 103 -15.04 -13.94 11.26
N TRP A 104 -16.02 -14.21 10.40
CA TRP A 104 -16.79 -13.14 9.80
C TRP A 104 -18.29 -13.46 9.78
N LYS A 105 -19.10 -12.42 9.75
CA LYS A 105 -20.56 -12.55 9.60
C LYS A 105 -21.14 -11.35 8.87
N GLN A 106 -22.17 -11.62 8.07
CA GLN A 106 -22.97 -10.59 7.44
C GLN A 106 -23.95 -10.00 8.46
N VAL A 107 -24.02 -8.67 8.49
CA VAL A 107 -24.91 -7.90 9.38
C VAL A 107 -25.68 -6.89 8.54
N ASP A 108 -26.98 -6.80 8.73
CA ASP A 108 -27.80 -5.75 8.14
C ASP A 108 -27.71 -4.48 9.00
N PRO A 109 -27.07 -3.40 8.52
CA PRO A 109 -26.87 -2.19 9.32
C PRO A 109 -28.18 -1.46 9.66
N MET A 110 -29.26 -1.72 8.91
CA MET A 110 -30.58 -1.14 9.22
C MET A 110 -31.28 -1.87 10.35
N VAL A 111 -30.95 -3.15 10.56
CA VAL A 111 -31.53 -4.00 11.60
C VAL A 111 -30.72 -3.94 12.89
N ASP A 112 -29.39 -3.98 12.81
CA ASP A 112 -28.49 -3.97 13.96
C ASP A 112 -27.81 -2.60 14.14
N GLN A 113 -28.61 -1.59 14.45
CA GLN A 113 -28.11 -0.25 14.71
C GLN A 113 -27.24 -0.16 15.98
N LEU A 114 -27.38 -1.09 16.92
CA LEU A 114 -26.54 -1.12 18.12
C LEU A 114 -25.10 -1.45 17.76
N LEU A 115 -24.89 -2.37 16.84
CA LEU A 115 -23.56 -2.69 16.33
C LEU A 115 -22.98 -1.51 15.57
N VAL A 116 -23.73 -0.87 14.69
CA VAL A 116 -23.29 0.32 13.95
C VAL A 116 -22.87 1.43 14.91
N ASN A 117 -23.70 1.75 15.90
CA ASN A 117 -23.41 2.79 16.90
C ASN A 117 -22.18 2.47 17.76
N ARG A 118 -21.96 1.18 18.07
CA ARG A 118 -20.78 0.75 18.83
C ARG A 118 -19.47 1.10 18.13
N PHE A 119 -19.44 1.02 16.79
CA PHE A 119 -18.27 1.25 15.98
C PHE A 119 -18.29 2.60 15.24
N SER A 120 -19.24 3.47 15.56
CA SER A 120 -19.26 4.85 15.06
C SER A 120 -18.30 5.72 15.87
N THR A 121 -17.58 6.57 15.15
CA THR A 121 -16.72 7.62 15.71
C THR A 121 -17.19 8.98 15.21
N ASP A 122 -16.63 10.08 15.75
CA ASP A 122 -16.94 11.44 15.28
C ASP A 122 -16.59 11.64 13.80
N ASN A 123 -15.59 10.88 13.29
CA ASN A 123 -15.07 10.99 11.92
C ASN A 123 -15.57 9.91 10.96
N ALA A 124 -16.12 8.80 11.47
CA ALA A 124 -16.54 7.68 10.63
C ALA A 124 -17.75 6.96 11.21
N VAL A 125 -18.80 6.82 10.39
CA VAL A 125 -19.99 6.04 10.71
C VAL A 125 -20.06 4.87 9.74
N PRO A 126 -20.06 3.60 10.22
CA PRO A 126 -20.17 2.44 9.34
C PRO A 126 -21.49 2.45 8.56
N VAL A 127 -21.43 2.27 7.25
CA VAL A 127 -22.58 2.25 6.35
C VAL A 127 -22.66 0.93 5.60
N GLU A 128 -23.78 0.69 4.90
CA GLU A 128 -23.92 -0.46 4.00
C GLU A 128 -22.77 -0.49 2.97
N GLY A 129 -22.13 -1.64 2.80
CA GLY A 129 -20.96 -1.84 1.95
C GLY A 129 -19.63 -1.76 2.70
N ASN A 130 -19.64 -1.40 3.97
CA ASN A 130 -18.42 -1.41 4.78
C ASN A 130 -18.16 -2.79 5.43
N LEU A 131 -16.89 -3.04 5.76
CA LEU A 131 -16.49 -4.06 6.70
C LEU A 131 -16.05 -3.39 8.01
N ILE A 132 -16.40 -3.97 9.14
CA ILE A 132 -15.83 -3.62 10.44
C ILE A 132 -14.94 -4.77 10.84
N VAL A 133 -13.63 -4.54 10.88
CA VAL A 133 -12.64 -5.48 11.39
C VAL A 133 -12.37 -5.13 12.85
N TRP A 134 -12.52 -6.07 13.77
CA TRP A 134 -12.44 -5.81 15.20
C TRP A 134 -11.72 -6.91 15.97
N CYS A 135 -10.93 -6.50 16.95
CA CYS A 135 -10.28 -7.38 17.92
C CYS A 135 -10.71 -6.99 19.33
N GLU A 136 -11.41 -7.89 20.03
CA GLU A 136 -11.89 -7.64 21.39
C GLU A 136 -10.75 -7.44 22.39
N GLN A 137 -9.67 -8.21 22.27
CA GLN A 137 -8.55 -8.17 23.21
C GLN A 137 -7.80 -6.85 23.22
N THR A 138 -7.67 -6.20 22.07
CA THR A 138 -7.03 -4.89 21.94
C THR A 138 -8.04 -3.73 22.03
N ASN A 139 -9.33 -4.06 21.96
CA ASN A 139 -10.44 -3.11 21.82
C ASN A 139 -10.27 -2.15 20.64
N ARG A 140 -9.67 -2.64 19.54
CA ARG A 140 -9.47 -1.85 18.31
C ARG A 140 -10.34 -2.36 17.20
N PHE A 141 -10.80 -1.42 16.41
CA PHE A 141 -11.53 -1.72 15.18
C PHE A 141 -11.06 -0.83 14.04
N ARG A 142 -11.35 -1.28 12.82
CA ARG A 142 -11.18 -0.49 11.61
C ARG A 142 -12.40 -0.67 10.71
N ILE A 143 -12.90 0.44 10.19
CA ILE A 143 -13.93 0.46 9.16
C ILE A 143 -13.21 0.47 7.81
N VAL A 144 -13.51 -0.51 6.95
CA VAL A 144 -12.99 -0.60 5.59
C VAL A 144 -14.16 -0.40 4.66
N GLY A 145 -14.14 0.63 3.86
CA GLY A 145 -15.26 1.08 3.03
C GLY A 145 -15.09 0.84 1.55
N GLY A 146 -16.07 1.26 0.77
CA GLY A 146 -16.06 1.10 -0.69
C GLY A 146 -14.90 1.81 -1.38
N GLU A 147 -14.43 2.94 -0.85
CA GLU A 147 -13.29 3.69 -1.37
C GLU A 147 -11.96 2.95 -1.12
N ASP A 148 -11.87 2.16 -0.04
CA ASP A 148 -10.70 1.33 0.26
C ASP A 148 -10.62 0.07 -0.59
N PHE A 149 -11.68 -0.28 -1.33
CA PHE A 149 -11.74 -1.50 -2.12
C PHE A 149 -11.38 -1.31 -3.58
N ILE A 150 -11.33 -0.09 -4.04
CA ILE A 150 -11.10 0.25 -5.44
C ILE A 150 -10.00 1.30 -5.53
N GLY A 151 -8.87 0.91 -6.09
CA GLY A 151 -7.80 1.84 -6.43
C GLY A 151 -8.24 2.73 -7.59
N GLN A 152 -8.17 4.05 -7.37
CA GLN A 152 -8.48 5.06 -8.38
C GLN A 152 -7.19 5.43 -9.10
N GLY A 153 -7.21 5.39 -10.43
CA GLY A 153 -6.18 5.94 -11.30
C GLY A 153 -6.72 7.15 -12.05
N PHE A 154 -5.83 7.95 -12.61
CA PHE A 154 -6.19 9.09 -13.45
C PHE A 154 -5.69 8.81 -14.87
N ASP A 155 -6.61 8.75 -15.83
CA ASP A 155 -6.23 8.64 -17.24
C ASP A 155 -5.73 10.00 -17.74
N ILE A 156 -4.43 10.08 -18.03
CA ILE A 156 -3.77 11.31 -18.46
C ILE A 156 -4.26 11.76 -19.85
N GLU A 157 -4.70 10.83 -20.72
CA GLU A 157 -5.17 11.17 -22.06
C GLU A 157 -6.59 11.73 -22.05
N THR A 158 -7.46 11.21 -21.20
CA THR A 158 -8.88 11.64 -21.14
C THR A 158 -9.17 12.62 -20.03
N GLY A 159 -8.29 12.74 -19.02
CA GLY A 159 -8.52 13.56 -17.84
C GLY A 159 -9.60 12.98 -16.90
N GLU A 160 -9.96 11.72 -17.04
CA GLU A 160 -11.00 11.06 -16.25
C GLU A 160 -10.42 10.16 -15.15
N LEU A 161 -11.12 10.08 -14.01
CA LEU A 161 -10.82 9.09 -12.97
C LEU A 161 -11.18 7.70 -13.49
N VAL A 162 -10.20 6.80 -13.53
CA VAL A 162 -10.38 5.39 -13.89
C VAL A 162 -10.22 4.51 -12.67
N TYR A 163 -11.08 3.51 -12.54
CA TYR A 163 -10.98 2.50 -11.50
C TYR A 163 -10.16 1.32 -12.04
N GLU A 164 -8.89 1.26 -11.68
CA GLU A 164 -7.95 0.34 -12.30
C GLU A 164 -7.71 -0.93 -11.48
N ASN A 165 -7.80 -0.86 -10.16
CA ASN A 165 -7.33 -1.92 -9.30
C ASN A 165 -8.34 -2.28 -8.18
N LEU A 166 -8.35 -3.55 -7.79
CA LEU A 166 -9.06 -4.04 -6.61
C LEU A 166 -8.11 -4.19 -5.43
N THR A 167 -8.42 -3.52 -4.35
CA THR A 167 -7.60 -3.43 -3.12
C THR A 167 -8.20 -4.21 -1.94
N PHE A 168 -9.21 -5.06 -2.15
CA PHE A 168 -9.86 -5.84 -1.08
C PHE A 168 -8.87 -6.55 -0.16
N GLU A 169 -7.91 -7.27 -0.76
CA GLU A 169 -6.96 -8.05 0.01
C GLU A 169 -6.06 -7.17 0.87
N SER A 170 -5.49 -6.10 0.28
CA SER A 170 -4.62 -5.19 1.01
C SER A 170 -5.35 -4.49 2.14
N SER A 171 -6.56 -3.98 1.88
CA SER A 171 -7.36 -3.24 2.87
C SER A 171 -7.80 -4.14 4.04
N ILE A 172 -8.28 -5.35 3.76
CA ILE A 172 -8.68 -6.31 4.80
C ILE A 172 -7.46 -6.78 5.61
N THR A 173 -6.36 -7.16 4.94
CA THR A 173 -5.14 -7.65 5.63
C THR A 173 -4.54 -6.55 6.49
N SER A 174 -4.50 -5.31 5.99
CA SER A 174 -4.02 -4.15 6.76
C SER A 174 -4.89 -3.89 7.99
N ALA A 175 -6.21 -3.98 7.85
CA ALA A 175 -7.13 -3.82 8.97
C ALA A 175 -6.93 -4.94 10.02
N ILE A 176 -6.78 -6.20 9.59
CA ILE A 176 -6.49 -7.33 10.48
C ILE A 176 -5.17 -7.10 11.23
N ALA A 177 -4.11 -6.75 10.52
CA ALA A 177 -2.80 -6.48 11.13
C ALA A 177 -2.84 -5.32 12.13
N TYR A 178 -3.65 -4.30 11.86
CA TYR A 178 -3.84 -3.16 12.76
C TYR A 178 -4.53 -3.55 14.07
N VAL A 179 -5.67 -4.24 13.98
CA VAL A 179 -6.50 -4.48 15.17
C VAL A 179 -5.86 -5.43 16.18
N VAL A 180 -4.92 -6.27 15.77
CA VAL A 180 -4.23 -7.23 16.66
C VAL A 180 -2.98 -6.67 17.33
N LYS A 181 -2.45 -5.51 16.90
CA LYS A 181 -1.25 -4.91 17.48
C LYS A 181 -1.46 -4.57 18.96
N ASP A 182 -0.51 -4.88 19.82
CA ASP A 182 -0.54 -4.49 21.22
C ASP A 182 -0.37 -2.96 21.37
N ARG A 183 0.48 -2.38 20.53
CA ARG A 183 0.70 -0.94 20.43
C ARG A 183 0.68 -0.51 18.96
N VAL A 184 0.06 0.63 18.70
CA VAL A 184 0.16 1.35 17.41
C VAL A 184 1.18 2.46 17.59
N ALA A 185 2.11 2.56 16.67
CA ALA A 185 3.01 3.69 16.60
C ALA A 185 2.22 4.98 16.35
N LYS A 186 2.56 6.04 17.06
CA LYS A 186 1.94 7.35 16.88
C LYS A 186 2.74 8.18 15.89
N ALA A 187 2.04 8.80 14.97
CA ALA A 187 2.55 9.93 14.21
C ALA A 187 2.22 11.20 14.98
N VAL A 188 3.21 11.76 15.66
CA VAL A 188 3.04 12.91 16.53
C VAL A 188 3.39 14.17 15.75
N ILE A 189 2.36 14.90 15.32
CA ILE A 189 2.53 16.18 14.62
C ILE A 189 2.77 17.26 15.67
N MET A 190 3.98 17.82 15.64
CA MET A 190 4.42 18.81 16.61
C MET A 190 3.71 20.14 16.40
N GLN A 191 3.40 20.80 17.50
CA GLN A 191 2.70 22.08 17.54
C GLN A 191 3.38 23.03 18.52
N GLY A 192 3.08 24.32 18.43
CA GLY A 192 3.55 25.35 19.38
C GLY A 192 4.58 26.32 18.80
N HIS A 193 5.05 26.09 17.55
CA HIS A 193 6.03 26.90 16.87
C HIS A 193 5.52 27.55 15.59
N ASP A 194 4.17 27.76 15.51
CA ASP A 194 3.47 28.32 14.36
C ASP A 194 3.66 27.47 13.08
N GLU A 195 3.63 26.15 13.26
CA GLU A 195 3.68 25.17 12.17
C GLU A 195 2.45 25.26 11.25
N TYR A 196 2.38 24.40 10.25
CA TYR A 196 1.21 24.30 9.36
C TYR A 196 -0.09 24.20 10.14
N LYS A 197 -1.09 24.95 9.66
CA LYS A 197 -2.46 24.87 10.22
C LYS A 197 -3.06 23.49 9.94
N LEU A 198 -3.84 23.02 10.90
CA LEU A 198 -4.49 21.69 10.85
C LEU A 198 -5.31 21.47 9.56
N GLU A 199 -5.90 22.52 9.01
CA GLU A 199 -6.69 22.46 7.77
C GLU A 199 -5.86 22.00 6.54
N PHE A 200 -4.54 22.26 6.53
CA PHE A 200 -3.64 21.82 5.47
C PHE A 200 -3.10 20.41 5.69
N LEU A 201 -3.33 19.82 6.85
CA LEU A 201 -2.81 18.50 7.24
C LEU A 201 -3.86 17.39 7.15
N THR A 202 -5.10 17.70 6.77
CA THR A 202 -6.20 16.74 6.76
C THR A 202 -5.93 15.55 5.84
N ASP A 203 -5.44 15.79 4.63
CA ASP A 203 -5.19 14.72 3.66
C ASP A 203 -3.98 13.87 4.07
N PHE A 204 -2.95 14.48 4.63
CA PHE A 204 -1.80 13.79 5.22
C PHE A 204 -2.24 12.92 6.42
N GLN A 205 -3.07 13.47 7.31
CA GLN A 205 -3.62 12.71 8.44
C GLN A 205 -4.40 11.48 7.96
N ASN A 206 -5.31 11.68 7.00
CA ASN A 206 -6.10 10.59 6.41
C ASN A 206 -5.19 9.50 5.81
N LEU A 207 -4.12 9.91 5.12
CA LEU A 207 -3.13 8.98 4.57
C LEU A 207 -2.40 8.19 5.67
N LEU A 208 -2.00 8.84 6.76
CA LEU A 208 -1.34 8.18 7.88
C LEU A 208 -2.27 7.20 8.60
N GLU A 209 -3.52 7.60 8.84
CA GLU A 209 -4.53 6.75 9.47
C GLU A 209 -4.86 5.53 8.59
N ALA A 210 -4.95 5.73 7.27
CA ALA A 210 -5.09 4.63 6.31
C ALA A 210 -3.91 3.65 6.36
N ASN A 211 -2.71 4.13 6.66
CA ASN A 211 -1.50 3.34 6.86
C ASN A 211 -1.24 2.93 8.31
N GLN A 212 -2.30 2.93 9.16
CA GLN A 212 -2.30 2.35 10.51
C GLN A 212 -1.55 3.15 11.58
N PHE A 213 -1.27 4.44 11.33
CA PHE A 213 -0.76 5.32 12.37
C PHE A 213 -1.91 5.91 13.20
N GLU A 214 -1.70 6.01 14.50
CA GLU A 214 -2.50 6.87 15.35
C GLU A 214 -1.93 8.28 15.25
N VAL A 215 -2.66 9.22 14.65
CA VAL A 215 -2.21 10.61 14.49
C VAL A 215 -2.61 11.41 15.71
N VAL A 216 -1.65 12.10 16.31
CA VAL A 216 -1.86 13.00 17.44
C VAL A 216 -1.14 14.32 17.22
N TYR A 217 -1.73 15.41 17.70
CA TYR A 217 -1.11 16.73 17.71
C TYR A 217 -0.62 17.03 19.12
N GLN A 218 0.64 17.46 19.24
CA GLN A 218 1.28 17.60 20.54
C GLN A 218 2.17 18.84 20.61
N ASP A 219 2.01 19.64 21.67
CA ASP A 219 2.93 20.70 22.05
C ASP A 219 3.94 20.15 23.10
N LEU A 220 5.23 20.31 22.86
CA LEU A 220 6.31 19.90 23.78
C LEU A 220 6.28 20.67 25.11
N LYS A 221 5.62 21.83 25.14
CA LYS A 221 5.47 22.66 26.35
C LYS A 221 4.44 22.10 27.33
N GLU A 222 3.64 21.12 26.89
CA GLU A 222 2.63 20.50 27.73
C GLU A 222 3.27 19.76 28.90
N GLU A 223 2.89 20.11 30.14
CA GLU A 223 3.48 19.52 31.34
C GLU A 223 3.31 18.00 31.37
N GLY A 224 4.43 17.29 31.51
CA GLY A 224 4.44 15.82 31.64
C GLY A 224 4.53 15.06 30.31
N TYR A 225 4.51 15.73 29.16
CA TYR A 225 4.72 15.04 27.90
C TYR A 225 6.18 14.62 27.74
N THR A 226 6.39 13.35 27.43
CA THR A 226 7.68 12.78 27.06
C THR A 226 7.50 11.92 25.82
N PRO A 227 8.17 12.23 24.70
CA PRO A 227 8.06 11.44 23.48
C PRO A 227 8.48 9.99 23.72
N ASN A 228 7.70 9.05 23.19
CA ASN A 228 8.08 7.65 23.20
C ASN A 228 8.97 7.35 21.99
N PRO A 229 10.17 6.74 22.15
CA PRO A 229 11.08 6.47 21.04
C PRO A 229 10.51 5.62 19.89
N GLU A 230 9.42 4.90 20.13
CA GLU A 230 8.74 4.15 19.08
C GLU A 230 7.79 5.00 18.22
N ASP A 231 7.48 6.24 18.65
CA ASP A 231 6.65 7.16 17.87
C ASP A 231 7.50 7.92 16.86
N LEU A 232 6.85 8.51 15.88
CA LEU A 232 7.44 9.40 14.89
C LEU A 232 7.09 10.84 15.25
N LEU A 233 8.07 11.72 15.38
CA LEU A 233 7.84 13.14 15.54
C LEU A 233 7.90 13.84 14.19
N ILE A 234 6.88 14.64 13.88
CA ILE A 234 6.71 15.31 12.59
C ILE A 234 6.67 16.82 12.80
N PHE A 235 7.54 17.53 12.12
CA PHE A 235 7.62 18.99 12.11
C PHE A 235 7.27 19.51 10.73
N PHE A 236 6.16 20.23 10.62
CA PHE A 236 5.73 20.90 9.38
C PHE A 236 6.05 22.39 9.45
N ASP A 237 7.22 22.75 8.97
CA ASP A 237 7.69 24.13 8.77
C ASP A 237 7.48 25.04 10.00
N PRO A 238 8.13 24.75 11.14
CA PRO A 238 8.06 25.60 12.31
C PRO A 238 8.62 27.00 12.02
N LEU A 239 7.86 28.05 12.35
CA LEU A 239 8.25 29.45 12.13
C LEU A 239 8.89 30.09 13.35
N LYS A 240 8.99 29.38 14.46
CA LYS A 240 9.63 29.80 15.72
C LYS A 240 10.65 28.78 16.18
N ASP A 241 11.76 29.27 16.74
CA ASP A 241 12.83 28.41 17.26
C ASP A 241 12.40 27.61 18.49
N LEU A 242 12.99 26.45 18.66
CA LEU A 242 12.85 25.62 19.83
C LEU A 242 13.36 26.34 21.10
N THR A 243 12.80 25.99 22.23
CA THR A 243 13.40 26.33 23.54
C THR A 243 14.56 25.38 23.85
N GLU A 244 15.40 25.73 24.81
CA GLU A 244 16.50 24.86 25.26
C GLU A 244 16.00 23.53 25.86
N THR A 245 14.85 23.57 26.54
CA THR A 245 14.24 22.40 27.14
C THR A 245 13.68 21.45 26.04
N GLU A 246 13.05 22.00 25.02
CA GLU A 246 12.55 21.23 23.88
C GLU A 246 13.68 20.57 23.11
N LEU A 247 14.75 21.32 22.78
CA LEU A 247 15.94 20.76 22.13
C LEU A 247 16.54 19.61 22.95
N LYS A 248 16.61 19.74 24.26
CA LYS A 248 17.10 18.69 25.15
C LYS A 248 16.19 17.44 25.06
N THR A 249 14.87 17.62 25.18
CA THR A 249 13.89 16.53 25.08
C THR A 249 13.98 15.79 23.74
N LEU A 250 14.10 16.53 22.64
CA LEU A 250 14.23 15.97 21.29
C LEU A 250 15.58 15.24 21.10
N THR A 251 16.66 15.77 21.69
CA THR A 251 17.99 15.12 21.67
C THR A 251 17.96 13.80 22.46
N GLU A 252 17.31 13.77 23.62
CA GLU A 252 17.12 12.55 24.41
C GLU A 252 16.25 11.52 23.68
N PHE A 253 15.20 11.97 23.00
CA PHE A 253 14.36 11.13 22.15
C PHE A 253 15.18 10.50 21.01
N ALA A 254 15.97 11.30 20.28
CA ALA A 254 16.89 10.84 19.25
C ALA A 254 17.90 9.82 19.80
N GLY A 255 18.46 10.10 20.99
CA GLY A 255 19.42 9.22 21.67
C GLY A 255 18.87 7.83 21.99
N LYS A 256 17.55 7.70 22.12
CA LYS A 256 16.83 6.45 22.37
C LYS A 256 16.29 5.78 21.08
N GLY A 257 16.70 6.27 19.90
CA GLY A 257 16.29 5.71 18.61
C GLY A 257 15.02 6.31 18.02
N GLY A 258 14.49 7.38 18.60
CA GLY A 258 13.32 8.08 18.05
C GLY A 258 13.58 8.66 16.67
N SER A 259 12.57 8.70 15.82
CA SER A 259 12.65 9.11 14.42
C SER A 259 11.94 10.44 14.16
N PHE A 260 12.37 11.14 13.10
CA PHE A 260 11.85 12.45 12.75
C PHE A 260 11.51 12.57 11.28
N LEU A 261 10.40 13.27 11.01
CA LEU A 261 10.09 13.83 9.71
C LEU A 261 10.14 15.36 9.82
N PHE A 262 10.89 16.01 8.95
CA PHE A 262 10.98 17.46 8.86
C PHE A 262 10.52 17.93 7.49
N ALA A 263 9.52 18.80 7.45
CA ALA A 263 9.27 19.67 6.29
C ALA A 263 9.86 21.04 6.62
N CYS A 264 10.61 21.60 5.69
CA CYS A 264 11.38 22.82 5.91
C CYS A 264 11.19 23.74 4.69
N ASP A 265 10.08 24.44 4.66
CA ASP A 265 9.70 25.34 3.56
C ASP A 265 10.52 26.64 3.60
N THR A 266 10.17 27.58 2.78
CA THR A 266 10.96 28.81 2.61
C THR A 266 10.43 30.01 3.38
N ASP A 267 9.41 29.81 4.24
CA ASP A 267 8.68 30.88 4.93
C ASP A 267 9.47 31.57 6.03
N VAL A 268 10.53 30.94 6.56
CA VAL A 268 11.37 31.50 7.62
C VAL A 268 12.86 31.35 7.28
N SER A 269 13.66 32.34 7.67
CA SER A 269 15.13 32.22 7.63
C SER A 269 15.63 31.31 8.74
N MET A 270 16.45 30.32 8.39
CA MET A 270 17.06 29.40 9.33
C MET A 270 18.04 30.06 10.29
N ASP A 271 18.56 31.24 9.95
CA ASP A 271 19.42 32.03 10.85
C ASP A 271 18.68 32.44 12.14
N ASN A 272 17.36 32.53 12.09
CA ASN A 272 16.52 32.83 13.23
C ASN A 272 16.17 31.61 14.09
N MET A 273 16.62 30.41 13.68
CA MET A 273 16.24 29.11 14.25
C MET A 273 17.46 28.31 14.78
N PRO A 274 18.35 28.88 15.62
CA PRO A 274 19.63 28.27 15.97
C PRO A 274 19.49 26.92 16.70
N ARG A 275 18.43 26.71 17.49
CA ARG A 275 18.23 25.45 18.21
C ARG A 275 17.62 24.40 17.32
N TYR A 276 16.65 24.78 16.48
CA TYR A 276 16.10 23.91 15.44
C TYR A 276 17.20 23.46 14.47
N MET A 277 18.04 24.40 14.02
CA MET A 277 19.23 24.09 13.23
C MET A 277 20.21 23.14 13.92
N THR A 278 20.35 23.24 15.24
CA THR A 278 21.18 22.28 16.01
C THR A 278 20.61 20.86 15.92
N LEU A 279 19.29 20.72 15.99
CA LEU A 279 18.62 19.43 15.80
C LEU A 279 18.82 18.91 14.36
N LEU A 280 18.59 19.72 13.34
CA LEU A 280 18.76 19.33 11.94
C LEU A 280 20.20 18.93 11.63
N ARG A 281 21.18 19.72 12.07
CA ARG A 281 22.61 19.43 11.92
C ARG A 281 23.05 18.15 12.62
N SER A 282 22.34 17.75 13.67
CA SER A 282 22.63 16.46 14.31
C SER A 282 22.40 15.27 13.38
N TYR A 283 21.61 15.43 12.31
CA TYR A 283 21.40 14.48 11.23
C TYR A 283 22.15 14.85 9.94
N GLY A 284 23.01 15.89 9.99
CA GLY A 284 23.75 16.37 8.82
C GLY A 284 22.89 17.13 7.81
N PHE A 285 21.74 17.62 8.23
CA PHE A 285 20.87 18.44 7.39
C PHE A 285 21.23 19.91 7.53
N GLU A 286 21.55 20.55 6.39
CA GLU A 286 21.90 21.97 6.33
C GLU A 286 21.00 22.67 5.30
N PRO A 287 19.85 23.22 5.71
CA PRO A 287 18.97 23.99 4.85
C PRO A 287 19.67 25.25 4.33
N LEU A 288 19.53 25.53 3.03
CA LEU A 288 20.06 26.73 2.39
C LEU A 288 19.01 27.85 2.38
N GLU A 289 19.46 29.11 2.43
CA GLU A 289 18.58 30.25 2.37
C GLU A 289 18.06 30.49 0.94
N GLY A 290 16.79 30.87 0.82
CA GLY A 290 16.08 31.06 -0.44
C GLY A 290 15.31 29.84 -0.92
N PHE A 291 14.82 29.92 -2.14
CA PHE A 291 14.06 28.83 -2.77
C PHE A 291 14.76 28.34 -4.05
N ALA A 292 14.58 27.07 -4.36
CA ALA A 292 15.09 26.50 -5.59
C ALA A 292 14.16 26.87 -6.76
N GLU A 293 14.77 27.27 -7.88
CA GLU A 293 14.09 27.66 -9.12
C GLU A 293 14.68 26.90 -10.29
N ALA A 294 13.82 26.28 -11.09
CA ALA A 294 14.21 25.56 -12.29
C ALA A 294 14.60 26.53 -13.42
N SER A 295 15.50 26.09 -14.29
CA SER A 295 15.86 26.86 -15.48
C SER A 295 14.70 26.89 -16.50
N GLN A 296 14.39 28.08 -17.03
CA GLN A 296 13.35 28.22 -18.05
C GLN A 296 13.60 27.39 -19.32
N VAL A 297 14.85 27.10 -19.64
CA VAL A 297 15.22 26.33 -20.83
C VAL A 297 15.09 24.83 -20.63
N ASP A 298 15.05 24.36 -19.39
CA ASP A 298 14.91 22.95 -19.04
C ASP A 298 13.44 22.64 -18.67
N ARG A 299 12.64 22.39 -19.69
CA ARG A 299 11.19 22.18 -19.55
C ARG A 299 10.81 20.93 -18.76
N ASN A 300 11.71 19.97 -18.61
CA ASN A 300 11.44 18.72 -17.88
C ASN A 300 11.69 18.87 -16.37
N SER A 301 12.34 19.95 -15.94
CA SER A 301 12.71 20.16 -14.53
C SER A 301 11.67 20.92 -13.71
N TYR A 302 10.54 21.31 -14.32
CA TYR A 302 9.45 21.99 -13.62
C TYR A 302 8.07 21.72 -14.23
N TYR A 303 7.03 21.87 -13.41
CA TYR A 303 5.63 21.76 -13.78
C TYR A 303 4.97 23.15 -13.73
N GLU A 304 4.35 23.60 -14.82
CA GLU A 304 3.68 24.91 -14.98
C GLU A 304 4.55 26.13 -14.62
N SER A 305 5.13 26.18 -13.42
CA SER A 305 5.96 27.27 -12.90
C SER A 305 7.37 26.80 -12.59
N GLN A 306 8.39 27.65 -12.83
CA GLN A 306 9.78 27.36 -12.48
C GLN A 306 10.02 27.12 -10.97
N THR A 307 9.06 27.52 -10.12
CA THR A 307 9.09 27.26 -8.66
C THR A 307 8.40 25.94 -8.28
N TYR A 308 7.83 25.23 -9.24
CA TYR A 308 7.25 23.90 -9.06
C TYR A 308 8.20 22.87 -9.67
N LEU A 309 9.21 22.50 -8.89
CA LEU A 309 10.28 21.65 -9.40
C LEU A 309 9.80 20.21 -9.60
N VAL A 310 10.27 19.61 -10.70
CA VAL A 310 10.21 18.16 -10.93
C VAL A 310 11.60 17.61 -10.61
N PRO A 311 11.81 16.96 -9.46
CA PRO A 311 13.13 16.50 -9.03
C PRO A 311 13.53 15.21 -9.74
N GLU A 312 14.83 14.96 -9.75
CA GLU A 312 15.40 13.64 -10.01
C GLU A 312 15.29 12.80 -8.72
N MET A 313 14.77 11.57 -8.84
CA MET A 313 14.72 10.61 -7.75
C MET A 313 16.03 9.83 -7.68
N CYS A 314 16.79 10.00 -6.58
CA CYS A 314 18.01 9.22 -6.34
C CYS A 314 17.65 7.83 -5.83
N SER A 315 18.42 6.81 -6.20
CA SER A 315 18.16 5.43 -5.77
C SER A 315 18.44 5.26 -4.27
N THR A 316 17.38 5.19 -3.48
CA THR A 316 17.40 5.00 -2.02
C THR A 316 16.31 4.01 -1.61
N ASP A 317 16.27 3.61 -0.33
CA ASP A 317 15.20 2.77 0.20
C ASP A 317 13.80 3.38 0.03
N ILE A 318 13.72 4.73 -0.02
CA ILE A 318 12.46 5.46 -0.14
C ILE A 318 11.96 5.51 -1.60
N THR A 319 12.87 5.54 -2.57
CA THR A 319 12.56 5.86 -3.97
C THR A 319 12.67 4.68 -4.93
N MET A 320 13.29 3.56 -4.51
CA MET A 320 13.57 2.45 -5.42
C MET A 320 12.32 1.87 -6.11
N ASP A 321 11.17 1.91 -5.44
CA ASP A 321 9.89 1.41 -5.97
C ASP A 321 9.08 2.49 -6.71
N LEU A 322 9.58 3.72 -6.71
CA LEU A 322 8.91 4.85 -7.37
C LEU A 322 9.37 5.05 -8.81
N VAL A 323 10.53 4.52 -9.18
CA VAL A 323 11.15 4.69 -10.48
C VAL A 323 10.75 3.55 -11.43
N GLY A 324 10.54 3.85 -12.70
CA GLY A 324 10.29 2.85 -13.76
C GLY A 324 8.80 2.60 -14.08
N THR A 325 7.91 3.52 -13.71
CA THR A 325 6.48 3.48 -14.05
C THR A 325 6.09 4.65 -14.95
N ASP A 326 4.92 4.61 -15.59
CA ASP A 326 4.45 5.68 -16.49
C ASP A 326 4.16 7.03 -15.79
N ARG A 327 4.23 7.10 -14.46
CA ARG A 327 4.00 8.30 -13.63
C ARG A 327 5.18 8.60 -12.69
N ASP A 328 6.39 8.47 -13.17
CA ASP A 328 7.62 8.56 -12.36
C ASP A 328 8.01 9.99 -11.98
N PHE A 329 7.09 10.86 -11.63
CA PHE A 329 7.46 12.20 -11.27
C PHE A 329 6.83 12.68 -9.98
N LEU A 330 7.51 13.62 -9.36
CA LEU A 330 7.08 14.37 -8.19
C LEU A 330 7.03 15.85 -8.53
N ILE A 331 6.28 16.61 -7.77
CA ILE A 331 6.28 18.08 -7.84
C ILE A 331 6.60 18.62 -6.45
N LEU A 332 7.58 19.50 -6.37
CA LEU A 332 7.96 20.20 -5.15
C LEU A 332 7.67 21.71 -5.32
N PRO A 333 6.51 22.18 -4.85
CA PRO A 333 6.16 23.60 -4.90
C PRO A 333 7.01 24.42 -3.93
N GLY A 334 7.60 25.53 -4.39
CA GLY A 334 8.26 26.51 -3.53
C GLY A 334 9.35 25.94 -2.62
N THR A 335 10.13 24.99 -3.10
CA THR A 335 10.99 24.15 -2.28
C THR A 335 12.28 24.84 -1.85
N ARG A 336 12.70 24.60 -0.60
CA ARG A 336 14.03 24.86 -0.07
C ARG A 336 15.01 23.79 -0.56
N ALA A 337 16.25 24.21 -0.82
CA ALA A 337 17.34 23.30 -1.10
C ALA A 337 18.21 23.06 0.17
N PHE A 338 19.01 22.02 0.11
CA PHE A 338 19.96 21.66 1.17
C PHE A 338 21.38 21.65 0.63
N ALA A 339 22.37 21.82 1.53
CA ALA A 339 23.77 21.61 1.20
C ALA A 339 24.03 20.11 0.91
N GLU A 340 25.10 19.84 0.15
CA GLU A 340 25.56 18.48 -0.04
C GLU A 340 25.95 17.87 1.32
N PRO A 341 25.54 16.61 1.60
CA PRO A 341 25.94 15.95 2.84
C PRO A 341 27.45 15.82 2.97
N GLU A 342 27.99 16.20 4.14
CA GLU A 342 29.41 16.02 4.44
C GLU A 342 29.67 14.58 4.92
N GLU A 343 30.70 13.94 4.38
CA GLU A 343 31.21 12.66 4.87
C GLU A 343 32.11 12.89 6.08
N GLY A 344 31.94 12.18 7.18
CA GLY A 344 32.86 12.29 8.31
C GLY A 344 32.44 11.60 9.60
N ASP A 345 31.16 11.53 9.91
CA ASP A 345 30.67 10.82 11.09
C ASP A 345 30.36 9.34 10.74
N ARG A 346 31.13 8.43 11.32
CA ARG A 346 30.97 6.98 11.10
C ARG A 346 29.62 6.42 11.62
N ASN A 347 28.99 7.16 12.50
CA ASN A 347 27.70 6.78 13.09
C ASN A 347 26.51 7.39 12.35
N LEU A 348 26.76 8.19 11.32
CA LEU A 348 25.74 8.90 10.56
C LEU A 348 25.88 8.58 9.07
N VAL A 349 24.84 8.01 8.50
CA VAL A 349 24.73 7.74 7.05
C VAL A 349 23.64 8.62 6.49
N ILE A 350 23.99 9.47 5.53
CA ILE A 350 23.06 10.40 4.87
C ILE A 350 22.99 10.03 3.39
N SER A 351 21.80 10.10 2.81
CA SER A 351 21.60 9.90 1.38
C SER A 351 20.67 10.96 0.82
N VAL A 352 21.00 11.45 -0.36
CA VAL A 352 20.09 12.33 -1.12
C VAL A 352 18.97 11.47 -1.68
N VAL A 353 17.73 11.89 -1.42
CA VAL A 353 16.51 11.19 -1.88
C VAL A 353 15.98 11.85 -3.14
N LEU A 354 15.90 13.19 -3.13
CA LEU A 354 15.46 13.99 -4.25
C LEU A 354 16.47 15.09 -4.55
N ARG A 355 16.72 15.33 -5.83
CA ARG A 355 17.69 16.31 -6.31
C ARG A 355 17.06 17.21 -7.38
N ALA A 356 17.36 18.50 -7.36
CA ALA A 356 17.01 19.40 -8.44
C ALA A 356 17.81 19.06 -9.72
N ALA A 357 17.33 19.45 -10.87
CA ALA A 357 18.14 19.38 -12.08
C ALA A 357 19.39 20.25 -11.96
N GLY A 358 20.50 19.83 -12.57
CA GLY A 358 21.78 20.57 -12.51
C GLY A 358 21.74 22.01 -13.08
N THR A 359 20.66 22.35 -13.76
CA THR A 359 20.38 23.71 -14.28
C THR A 359 19.60 24.60 -13.32
N ALA A 360 19.11 24.05 -12.19
CA ALA A 360 18.38 24.81 -11.18
C ALA A 360 19.29 25.76 -10.40
N VAL A 361 18.71 26.83 -9.87
CA VAL A 361 19.40 27.82 -9.07
C VAL A 361 18.67 28.05 -7.74
N ILE A 362 19.39 28.50 -6.73
CA ILE A 362 18.77 29.01 -5.49
C ILE A 362 18.66 30.52 -5.63
N ARG A 363 17.45 31.02 -5.41
CA ARG A 363 17.14 32.45 -5.45
C ARG A 363 16.79 32.97 -4.06
N THR A 364 17.45 34.06 -3.67
CA THR A 364 17.07 34.92 -2.55
C THR A 364 16.64 36.29 -3.08
N ASP A 365 16.24 37.20 -2.21
CA ASP A 365 15.92 38.58 -2.59
C ASP A 365 17.10 39.29 -3.27
N THR A 366 18.32 38.91 -2.98
CA THR A 366 19.54 39.64 -3.39
C THR A 366 20.50 38.81 -4.24
N THR A 367 20.39 37.50 -4.24
CA THR A 367 21.36 36.59 -4.88
C THR A 367 20.70 35.50 -5.71
N VAL A 368 21.46 35.01 -6.70
CA VAL A 368 21.14 33.79 -7.44
C VAL A 368 22.37 32.91 -7.40
N THR A 369 22.25 31.74 -6.81
CA THR A 369 23.35 30.79 -6.63
C THR A 369 23.12 29.56 -7.49
N ALA A 370 24.08 29.22 -8.34
CA ALA A 370 24.09 27.97 -9.11
C ALA A 370 24.77 26.85 -8.31
N PRO A 371 24.47 25.57 -8.59
CA PRO A 371 25.15 24.46 -7.96
C PRO A 371 26.64 24.40 -8.37
N ASP A 372 27.48 23.87 -7.49
CA ASP A 372 28.88 23.61 -7.78
C ASP A 372 29.00 22.31 -8.60
N GLY A 373 29.16 22.44 -9.92
CA GLY A 373 29.31 21.29 -10.80
C GLY A 373 28.08 21.03 -11.70
N THR A 374 27.84 19.77 -12.03
CA THR A 374 26.76 19.34 -12.94
C THR A 374 25.54 18.76 -12.24
N GLU A 375 25.68 18.42 -10.96
CA GLU A 375 24.58 17.92 -10.13
C GLU A 375 23.81 19.10 -9.53
N GLY A 376 22.48 18.97 -9.45
CA GLY A 376 21.64 19.97 -8.83
C GLY A 376 21.65 19.85 -7.30
N PHE A 377 21.03 20.81 -6.63
CA PHE A 377 20.94 20.82 -5.16
C PHE A 377 20.08 19.67 -4.62
N PRO A 378 20.43 19.08 -3.45
CA PRO A 378 19.52 18.22 -2.70
C PRO A 378 18.23 18.95 -2.34
N LEU A 379 17.08 18.32 -2.51
CA LEU A 379 15.76 18.82 -2.16
C LEU A 379 15.08 17.98 -1.09
N ALA A 380 15.53 16.74 -0.90
CA ALA A 380 15.17 15.88 0.21
C ALA A 380 16.33 14.95 0.55
N LEU A 381 16.50 14.71 1.85
CA LEU A 381 17.57 13.89 2.42
C LEU A 381 16.99 12.89 3.41
N GLN A 382 17.59 11.69 3.48
CA GLN A 382 17.36 10.73 4.55
C GLN A 382 18.64 10.53 5.36
N ALA A 383 18.50 10.28 6.66
CA ALA A 383 19.62 10.00 7.55
C ALA A 383 19.34 8.82 8.49
N ARG A 384 20.37 8.03 8.76
CA ARG A 384 20.39 6.99 9.81
C ARG A 384 21.54 7.27 10.74
N ARG A 385 21.23 7.41 12.02
CA ARG A 385 22.22 7.66 13.08
C ARG A 385 22.23 6.50 14.06
N VAL A 386 23.38 5.89 14.26
CA VAL A 386 23.61 4.92 15.34
C VAL A 386 23.99 5.69 16.60
N THR A 387 23.21 5.55 17.66
CA THR A 387 23.43 6.21 18.94
C THR A 387 24.51 5.51 19.75
N ASN A 388 25.03 6.16 20.78
CA ASN A 388 26.04 5.58 21.66
C ASN A 388 25.55 4.34 22.42
N GLU A 389 24.24 4.21 22.59
CA GLU A 389 23.57 3.05 23.21
C GLU A 389 23.23 1.93 22.21
N GLY A 390 23.58 2.13 20.93
CA GLY A 390 23.35 1.14 19.86
C GLY A 390 21.97 1.20 19.24
N TYR A 391 21.13 2.18 19.57
CA TYR A 391 19.86 2.41 18.88
C TYR A 391 20.09 3.04 17.51
N VAL A 392 19.14 2.86 16.60
CA VAL A 392 19.15 3.52 15.29
C VAL A 392 18.03 4.55 15.25
N SER A 393 18.42 5.82 15.23
CA SER A 393 17.52 6.95 15.01
C SER A 393 17.53 7.31 13.52
N ARG A 394 16.35 7.59 12.94
CA ARG A 394 16.20 7.97 11.55
C ARG A 394 15.60 9.35 11.42
N ALA A 395 15.98 10.02 10.35
CA ALA A 395 15.37 11.30 10.00
C ALA A 395 15.18 11.39 8.48
N PHE A 396 14.14 12.08 8.09
CA PHE A 396 13.89 12.51 6.71
C PHE A 396 13.60 14.01 6.72
N ILE A 397 14.16 14.73 5.74
CA ILE A 397 13.87 16.14 5.53
C ILE A 397 13.51 16.39 4.07
N ILE A 398 12.54 17.27 3.85
CA ILE A 398 12.12 17.72 2.55
C ILE A 398 11.93 19.24 2.54
N GLY A 399 12.29 19.87 1.44
CA GLY A 399 12.22 21.35 1.28
C GLY A 399 10.85 21.88 0.91
N SER A 400 9.83 21.00 0.76
CA SER A 400 8.45 21.40 0.48
C SER A 400 7.48 20.47 1.20
N GLY A 401 6.86 20.94 2.25
CA GLY A 401 5.84 20.21 3.01
C GLY A 401 4.59 19.94 2.19
N TYR A 402 4.25 20.80 1.25
CA TYR A 402 3.12 20.63 0.34
C TYR A 402 3.19 19.33 -0.47
N THR A 403 4.40 18.86 -0.82
CA THR A 403 4.58 17.59 -1.52
C THR A 403 4.01 16.41 -0.73
N LEU A 404 4.03 16.49 0.61
CA LEU A 404 3.54 15.44 1.52
C LEU A 404 2.09 15.64 1.96
N THR A 405 1.49 16.81 1.75
CA THR A 405 0.19 17.16 2.35
C THR A 405 -0.91 17.49 1.34
N ASP A 406 -0.57 17.76 0.08
CA ASP A 406 -1.54 18.22 -0.92
C ASP A 406 -2.18 17.06 -1.68
N LYS A 407 -3.50 16.87 -1.50
CA LYS A 407 -4.29 15.86 -2.19
C LYS A 407 -4.26 16.01 -3.72
N GLY A 408 -4.15 17.25 -4.22
CA GLY A 408 -4.04 17.50 -5.65
C GLY A 408 -2.77 16.86 -6.22
N LEU A 409 -1.65 16.97 -5.50
CA LEU A 409 -0.39 16.33 -5.87
C LEU A 409 -0.47 14.80 -5.76
N TYR A 410 -1.19 14.26 -4.77
CA TYR A 410 -1.39 12.81 -4.66
C TYR A 410 -2.08 12.21 -5.90
N SER A 411 -2.98 12.98 -6.52
CA SER A 411 -3.75 12.50 -7.68
C SER A 411 -2.95 12.48 -8.98
N ILE A 412 -1.96 13.38 -9.12
CA ILE A 412 -1.24 13.59 -10.38
C ILE A 412 0.23 13.16 -10.36
N THR A 413 0.78 12.88 -9.17
CA THR A 413 2.19 12.50 -8.97
C THR A 413 2.31 11.25 -8.09
N ARG A 414 3.55 10.86 -7.75
CA ARG A 414 3.86 9.78 -6.80
C ARG A 414 4.04 10.28 -5.36
N SER A 415 3.50 11.46 -5.03
CA SER A 415 3.67 12.06 -3.69
C SER A 415 3.03 11.24 -2.57
N GLN A 416 1.92 10.56 -2.85
CA GLN A 416 1.30 9.66 -1.89
C GLN A 416 2.21 8.48 -1.55
N GLU A 417 2.74 7.80 -2.56
CA GLU A 417 3.64 6.67 -2.39
C GLU A 417 4.96 7.10 -1.76
N LEU A 418 5.50 8.26 -2.16
CA LEU A 418 6.67 8.84 -1.49
C LEU A 418 6.42 9.00 0.02
N THR A 419 5.27 9.57 0.39
CA THR A 419 4.90 9.77 1.80
C THR A 419 4.85 8.45 2.57
N VAL A 420 4.22 7.42 2.00
CA VAL A 420 4.16 6.08 2.61
C VAL A 420 5.55 5.49 2.78
N ASN A 421 6.40 5.55 1.74
CA ASN A 421 7.76 5.02 1.80
C ASN A 421 8.65 5.75 2.82
N VAL A 422 8.46 7.08 2.96
CA VAL A 422 9.11 7.88 4.01
C VAL A 422 8.70 7.39 5.39
N MET A 423 7.41 7.13 5.61
CA MET A 423 6.91 6.61 6.88
C MET A 423 7.48 5.23 7.19
N ASP A 424 7.54 4.34 6.21
CA ASP A 424 8.14 3.01 6.34
C ASP A 424 9.62 3.08 6.69
N PHE A 425 10.36 3.94 6.01
CA PHE A 425 11.78 4.19 6.32
C PHE A 425 11.96 4.67 7.76
N LEU A 426 11.15 5.65 8.21
CA LEU A 426 11.31 6.26 9.54
C LEU A 426 10.95 5.30 10.68
N MET A 427 9.92 4.47 10.48
CA MET A 427 9.40 3.63 11.55
C MET A 427 10.04 2.25 11.65
N GLN A 428 10.81 1.81 10.66
CA GLN A 428 11.42 0.45 10.62
C GLN A 428 10.48 -0.70 11.00
N GLN A 429 9.22 -0.48 10.96
CA GLN A 429 8.26 -1.53 11.25
C GLN A 429 7.99 -2.28 9.96
N GLY A 430 8.72 -3.35 9.69
CA GLY A 430 8.46 -4.30 8.60
C GLY A 430 7.06 -4.93 8.64
N VAL A 431 6.07 -4.19 9.09
CA VAL A 431 4.65 -4.56 9.15
C VAL A 431 3.75 -3.46 8.57
N THR A 432 4.25 -2.23 8.40
CA THR A 432 3.51 -1.20 7.64
C THR A 432 3.63 -1.42 6.14
N GLY A 433 4.73 -1.98 5.67
CA GLY A 433 4.92 -2.35 4.28
C GLY A 433 4.33 -3.71 3.92
N LEU A 434 3.03 -3.91 4.11
CA LEU A 434 2.35 -5.00 3.41
C LEU A 434 2.34 -4.63 1.93
N ASN A 435 3.32 -5.11 1.19
CA ASN A 435 3.40 -4.91 -0.28
C ASN A 435 2.42 -5.85 -0.98
N ILE A 436 1.14 -5.71 -0.64
CA ILE A 436 0.07 -6.45 -1.29
C ILE A 436 -0.28 -5.68 -2.57
N VAL A 437 0.25 -6.15 -3.68
CA VAL A 437 0.02 -5.55 -4.99
C VAL A 437 -1.48 -5.56 -5.30
N PRO A 438 -2.09 -4.41 -5.59
CA PRO A 438 -3.48 -4.32 -6.02
C PRO A 438 -3.71 -5.20 -7.25
N LYS A 439 -4.88 -5.83 -7.33
CA LYS A 439 -5.23 -6.72 -8.43
C LYS A 439 -5.99 -5.95 -9.49
N ASP A 440 -5.60 -6.12 -10.76
CA ASP A 440 -6.24 -5.46 -11.89
C ASP A 440 -7.75 -5.72 -11.92
N ALA A 441 -8.55 -4.67 -11.90
CA ALA A 441 -10.02 -4.75 -12.00
C ALA A 441 -10.46 -4.94 -13.44
N ALA A 442 -9.65 -4.57 -14.43
CA ALA A 442 -9.97 -4.73 -15.83
C ALA A 442 -10.00 -6.22 -16.19
N ARG A 443 -11.10 -6.70 -16.75
CA ARG A 443 -11.12 -7.99 -17.42
C ARG A 443 -10.32 -7.84 -18.71
N PRO A 444 -9.05 -8.32 -18.79
CA PRO A 444 -8.34 -8.21 -20.04
C PRO A 444 -9.13 -8.93 -21.12
N GLY A 445 -9.40 -8.24 -22.21
CA GLY A 445 -9.90 -8.90 -23.40
C GLY A 445 -9.00 -10.08 -23.73
N LEU A 446 -9.53 -11.17 -24.22
CA LEU A 446 -8.79 -12.38 -24.61
C LEU A 446 -7.56 -11.98 -25.44
N LYS A 447 -6.42 -11.79 -24.78
CA LYS A 447 -5.14 -11.69 -25.48
C LYS A 447 -4.82 -13.08 -26.00
N THR A 448 -4.70 -13.20 -27.31
CA THR A 448 -4.41 -14.43 -28.06
C THR A 448 -3.10 -15.11 -27.65
N GLU A 449 -2.31 -14.53 -26.78
CA GLU A 449 -0.98 -15.03 -26.35
C GLU A 449 -0.98 -15.84 -25.05
N SER A 450 -2.03 -15.78 -24.23
CA SER A 450 -2.13 -16.60 -23.03
C SER A 450 -2.97 -17.85 -23.27
N LEU A 451 -2.34 -18.90 -23.74
CA LEU A 451 -2.90 -20.25 -23.64
C LEU A 451 -2.97 -20.64 -22.14
N ASN A 452 -4.00 -20.16 -21.48
CA ASN A 452 -4.29 -20.54 -20.10
C ASN A 452 -4.52 -22.05 -20.02
N LEU A 453 -4.04 -22.67 -18.95
CA LEU A 453 -4.19 -24.11 -18.68
C LEU A 453 -5.66 -24.57 -18.83
N GLY A 454 -6.61 -23.70 -18.49
CA GLY A 454 -8.05 -23.90 -18.68
C GLY A 454 -8.46 -24.02 -20.16
N SER A 455 -7.89 -23.19 -21.05
CA SER A 455 -8.16 -23.27 -22.49
C SER A 455 -7.57 -24.54 -23.10
N ILE A 456 -6.40 -24.95 -22.63
CA ILE A 456 -5.76 -26.22 -23.04
C ILE A 456 -6.64 -27.40 -22.60
N LEU A 457 -7.12 -27.41 -21.37
CA LEU A 457 -8.01 -28.44 -20.84
C LEU A 457 -9.36 -28.48 -21.59
N LEU A 458 -9.93 -27.32 -21.90
CA LEU A 458 -11.21 -27.18 -22.58
C LEU A 458 -11.16 -27.69 -24.04
N ILE A 459 -10.01 -27.62 -24.70
CA ILE A 459 -9.78 -28.08 -26.05
C ILE A 459 -9.18 -29.50 -26.07
N ALA A 460 -8.17 -29.76 -25.25
CA ALA A 460 -7.45 -31.02 -25.24
C ALA A 460 -8.30 -32.19 -24.72
N LEU A 461 -9.20 -31.93 -23.77
CA LEU A 461 -10.06 -32.99 -23.21
C LEU A 461 -11.12 -33.49 -24.21
N PRO A 462 -11.90 -32.64 -24.93
CA PRO A 462 -12.77 -33.09 -25.99
C PRO A 462 -12.04 -33.75 -27.15
N LEU A 463 -10.87 -33.19 -27.54
CA LEU A 463 -10.04 -33.76 -28.61
C LEU A 463 -9.47 -35.12 -28.23
N SER A 464 -9.03 -35.34 -27.00
CA SER A 464 -8.57 -36.64 -26.52
C SER A 464 -9.66 -37.68 -26.50
N VAL A 465 -10.90 -37.31 -26.13
CA VAL A 465 -12.09 -38.19 -26.18
C VAL A 465 -12.44 -38.52 -27.63
N LEU A 466 -12.39 -37.54 -28.54
CA LEU A 466 -12.65 -37.71 -29.96
C LEU A 466 -11.57 -38.60 -30.61
N PHE A 467 -10.32 -38.44 -30.25
CA PHE A 467 -9.20 -39.26 -30.73
C PHE A 467 -9.29 -40.70 -30.24
N ALA A 468 -9.62 -40.90 -28.97
CA ALA A 468 -9.86 -42.20 -28.38
C ALA A 468 -11.06 -42.89 -29.06
N ALA A 469 -12.14 -42.16 -29.33
CA ALA A 469 -13.30 -42.66 -30.09
C ALA A 469 -12.92 -43.07 -31.50
N LEU A 470 -12.11 -42.28 -32.21
CA LEU A 470 -11.62 -42.61 -33.56
C LEU A 470 -10.72 -43.87 -33.61
N LEU A 471 -9.82 -44.00 -32.60
CA LEU A 471 -8.96 -45.19 -32.46
C LEU A 471 -9.80 -46.47 -32.17
N ILE A 472 -10.85 -46.37 -31.44
CA ILE A 472 -11.72 -47.51 -31.09
C ILE A 472 -12.70 -47.85 -32.22
N LEU A 473 -13.22 -46.85 -32.91
CA LEU A 473 -14.25 -47.03 -33.97
C LEU A 473 -13.65 -47.18 -35.37
N GLY A 474 -12.44 -46.63 -35.63
CA GLY A 474 -11.77 -46.67 -36.92
C GLY A 474 -11.48 -48.10 -37.44
N PRO A 475 -10.90 -49.01 -36.65
CA PRO A 475 -10.63 -50.38 -37.07
C PRO A 475 -11.88 -51.21 -37.35
N ARG A 476 -13.04 -50.78 -36.81
CA ARG A 476 -14.33 -51.51 -36.95
C ARG A 476 -15.05 -51.25 -38.28
N LYS A 477 -14.60 -50.33 -39.10
CA LYS A 477 -15.22 -50.01 -40.37
C LYS A 477 -14.70 -50.93 -41.52
N ASN A 478 -13.59 -51.65 -41.30
CA ASN A 478 -12.94 -52.54 -42.26
C ASN A 478 -12.90 -54.02 -41.80
N ALA A 479 -13.68 -54.39 -40.77
CA ALA A 479 -13.93 -55.79 -40.34
C ALA A 479 -15.46 -56.14 -40.57
#